data_3dd4745b6497d8b0da26d320fcd38c18
#
_entry.id   3dd4745b6497d8b0da26d320fcd38c18
#
_cell.length_a   1.000
_cell.length_b   1.000
_cell.length_c   1.000
_cell.angle_alpha   90.00
_cell.angle_beta   90.00
_cell.angle_gamma   90.00
#
_symmetry.space_group_name_H-M   'P 1'
#
loop_
_entity.id
_entity.type
_entity.pdbx_description
1 polymer ?
#
loop_
_entity_poly.entity_id
_entity_poly.type
_entity_poly.pdbx_seq_one_letter_code
_entity_poly.pdbx_strand_id
1 'polypeptide(L)'
;STGSDTMDTDALWRMLSSVHLPLLVAAGALLLALISLSLISGTRHQNRDQLASLREKCDTLWRELDDIRVAQFNRPGDAGSAGAASSFEEARYHTEMEAYSKIWPQVWQLYERLGTFLRAVEAGEPAGELRLESRNAALEARHLLNRNRPFCSESVDELVTRLIDAEIKAHLAACQYLDLLKDVTSASSNHDRRVLQDKCHSLHEGEARELMNQLVSSIRHRTIQNS
;
A
#
# COMPACT_ATOMS: atom_id res chain seq x y z
N SER A 1 48.93 -6.79 -67.12
CA SER A 1 47.52 -6.94 -66.74
C SER A 1 47.42 -7.27 -65.25
N THR A 2 47.47 -6.21 -64.48
CA THR A 2 47.29 -6.25 -63.03
C THR A 2 45.88 -5.81 -62.71
N GLY A 3 45.03 -6.79 -62.44
CA GLY A 3 43.73 -6.56 -61.83
C GLY A 3 43.89 -6.50 -60.34
N SER A 4 43.76 -5.30 -59.81
CA SER A 4 43.76 -5.03 -58.39
C SER A 4 42.46 -5.49 -57.74
N ASP A 5 42.56 -6.49 -56.91
CA ASP A 5 41.57 -6.85 -55.90
C ASP A 5 41.48 -5.71 -54.85
N THR A 6 40.75 -4.69 -55.15
CA THR A 6 40.20 -3.83 -54.10
C THR A 6 38.92 -4.52 -53.62
N MET A 7 39.14 -5.59 -52.86
CA MET A 7 38.06 -6.18 -52.10
C MET A 7 37.41 -5.09 -51.25
N ASP A 8 36.15 -4.94 -51.53
CA ASP A 8 35.20 -3.95 -51.10
C ASP A 8 35.21 -3.76 -49.57
N THR A 9 36.18 -3.01 -49.05
CA THR A 9 36.32 -2.67 -47.63
C THR A 9 35.05 -1.93 -47.13
N ASP A 10 34.37 -1.23 -48.05
CA ASP A 10 33.13 -0.55 -47.76
C ASP A 10 31.95 -1.50 -47.54
N ALA A 11 31.93 -2.65 -48.25
CA ALA A 11 30.90 -3.68 -48.02
C ALA A 11 31.14 -4.42 -46.69
N LEU A 12 32.40 -4.68 -46.32
CA LEU A 12 32.76 -5.24 -45.02
C LEU A 12 32.42 -4.30 -43.88
N TRP A 13 32.68 -3.00 -44.02
CA TRP A 13 32.33 -1.97 -43.02
C TRP A 13 30.81 -1.85 -42.88
N ARG A 14 30.02 -1.91 -43.94
CA ARG A 14 28.57 -1.91 -43.90
C ARG A 14 28.00 -3.18 -43.26
N MET A 15 28.58 -4.36 -43.53
CA MET A 15 28.16 -5.61 -42.88
C MET A 15 28.54 -5.60 -41.37
N LEU A 16 29.72 -5.15 -41.03
CA LEU A 16 30.12 -5.01 -39.61
C LEU A 16 29.25 -3.99 -38.86
N SER A 17 28.93 -2.84 -39.47
CA SER A 17 28.08 -1.82 -38.83
C SER A 17 26.62 -2.25 -38.71
N SER A 18 26.11 -3.04 -39.65
CA SER A 18 24.71 -3.50 -39.61
C SER A 18 24.45 -4.56 -38.52
N VAL A 19 25.46 -5.34 -38.17
CA VAL A 19 25.33 -6.40 -37.15
C VAL A 19 25.75 -5.93 -35.77
N HIS A 20 26.80 -5.10 -35.68
CA HIS A 20 27.33 -4.65 -34.39
C HIS A 20 26.58 -3.42 -33.80
N LEU A 21 26.02 -2.56 -34.64
CA LEU A 21 25.29 -1.37 -34.16
C LEU A 21 24.05 -1.76 -33.32
N PRO A 22 23.14 -2.65 -33.79
CA PRO A 22 22.01 -3.07 -32.98
C PRO A 22 22.41 -3.86 -31.73
N LEU A 23 23.54 -4.60 -31.78
CA LEU A 23 24.07 -5.31 -30.60
C LEU A 23 24.63 -4.35 -29.56
N LEU A 24 25.34 -3.29 -29.98
CA LEU A 24 25.82 -2.24 -29.08
C LEU A 24 24.68 -1.42 -28.47
N VAL A 25 23.66 -1.12 -29.22
CA VAL A 25 22.44 -0.43 -28.71
C VAL A 25 21.71 -1.32 -27.72
N ALA A 26 21.56 -2.63 -28.01
CA ALA A 26 20.95 -3.59 -27.10
C ALA A 26 21.75 -3.76 -25.81
N ALA A 27 23.08 -3.84 -25.89
CA ALA A 27 23.98 -3.91 -24.75
C ALA A 27 23.92 -2.63 -23.90
N GLY A 28 23.87 -1.45 -24.53
CA GLY A 28 23.70 -0.17 -23.88
C GLY A 28 22.36 -0.04 -23.14
N ALA A 29 21.27 -0.48 -23.78
CA ALA A 29 19.94 -0.50 -23.18
C ALA A 29 19.86 -1.45 -21.98
N LEU A 30 20.53 -2.59 -22.05
CA LEU A 30 20.59 -3.59 -20.97
C LEU A 30 21.39 -3.07 -19.77
N LEU A 31 22.50 -2.36 -20.03
CA LEU A 31 23.30 -1.69 -18.98
C LEU A 31 22.50 -0.57 -18.29
N LEU A 32 21.78 0.26 -19.05
CA LEU A 32 20.92 1.30 -18.49
C LEU A 32 19.78 0.71 -17.67
N ALA A 33 19.18 -0.40 -18.10
CA ALA A 33 18.15 -1.11 -17.35
C ALA A 33 18.69 -1.68 -16.03
N LEU A 34 19.90 -2.26 -16.04
CA LEU A 34 20.55 -2.77 -14.83
C LEU A 34 20.93 -1.66 -13.85
N ILE A 35 21.43 -0.54 -14.33
CA ILE A 35 21.73 0.65 -13.52
C ILE A 35 20.45 1.21 -12.91
N SER A 36 19.38 1.31 -13.67
CA SER A 36 18.07 1.77 -13.19
C SER A 36 17.49 0.84 -12.12
N LEU A 37 17.59 -0.48 -12.32
CA LEU A 37 17.16 -1.48 -11.32
C LEU A 37 18.00 -1.40 -10.04
N SER A 38 19.31 -1.19 -10.14
CA SER A 38 20.19 -1.07 -8.98
C SER A 38 19.94 0.22 -8.20
N LEU A 39 19.64 1.34 -8.87
CA LEU A 39 19.27 2.60 -8.22
C LEU A 39 17.90 2.49 -7.52
N ILE A 40 16.92 1.84 -8.13
CA ILE A 40 15.59 1.63 -7.54
C ILE A 40 15.67 0.66 -6.35
N SER A 41 16.50 -0.39 -6.44
CA SER A 41 16.71 -1.34 -5.34
C SER A 41 17.52 -0.70 -4.19
N GLY A 42 18.49 0.15 -4.48
CA GLY A 42 19.25 0.90 -3.48
C GLY A 42 18.41 1.88 -2.68
N THR A 43 17.53 2.66 -3.34
CA THR A 43 16.59 3.58 -2.66
C THR A 43 15.54 2.83 -1.85
N ARG A 44 15.06 1.68 -2.30
CA ARG A 44 14.13 0.84 -1.52
C ARG A 44 14.79 0.23 -0.30
N HIS A 45 16.03 -0.16 -0.39
CA HIS A 45 16.79 -0.71 0.73
C HIS A 45 17.09 0.38 1.77
N GLN A 46 17.51 1.55 1.32
CA GLN A 46 17.80 2.71 2.19
C GLN A 46 16.56 3.22 2.92
N ASN A 47 15.40 3.24 2.26
CA ASN A 47 14.12 3.59 2.89
C ASN A 47 13.66 2.53 3.91
N ARG A 48 13.91 1.24 3.65
CA ARG A 48 13.64 0.17 4.61
C ARG A 48 14.54 0.27 5.85
N ASP A 49 15.82 0.56 5.64
CA ASP A 49 16.79 0.70 6.73
C ASP A 49 16.50 1.96 7.57
N GLN A 50 16.07 3.05 6.96
CA GLN A 50 15.62 4.25 7.67
C GLN A 50 14.32 4.01 8.47
N LEU A 51 13.36 3.26 7.92
CA LEU A 51 12.15 2.88 8.62
C LEU A 51 12.44 1.90 9.78
N ALA A 52 13.35 0.96 9.59
CA ALA A 52 13.80 0.05 10.64
C ALA A 52 14.53 0.80 11.77
N SER A 53 15.42 1.74 11.41
CA SER A 53 16.13 2.60 12.36
C SER A 53 15.19 3.54 13.13
N LEU A 54 14.18 4.11 12.48
CA LEU A 54 13.13 4.91 13.11
C LEU A 54 12.27 4.08 14.07
N ARG A 55 11.94 2.85 13.68
CA ARG A 55 11.22 1.90 14.55
C ARG A 55 12.04 1.55 15.78
N GLU A 56 13.32 1.22 15.61
CA GLU A 56 14.23 0.91 16.71
C GLU A 56 14.39 2.10 17.66
N LYS A 57 14.51 3.32 17.13
CA LYS A 57 14.54 4.54 17.95
C LYS A 57 13.23 4.79 18.68
N CYS A 58 12.09 4.57 18.05
CA CYS A 58 10.79 4.65 18.71
C CYS A 58 10.66 3.59 19.81
N ASP A 59 11.04 2.33 19.55
CA ASP A 59 11.00 1.26 20.55
C ASP A 59 11.95 1.53 21.71
N THR A 60 13.12 2.12 21.47
CA THR A 60 14.09 2.53 22.50
C THR A 60 13.51 3.66 23.34
N LEU A 61 12.94 4.70 22.73
CA LEU A 61 12.26 5.79 23.42
C LEU A 61 11.07 5.31 24.27
N TRP A 62 10.31 4.34 23.77
CA TRP A 62 9.22 3.74 24.51
C TRP A 62 9.71 2.94 25.73
N ARG A 63 10.82 2.21 25.60
CA ARG A 63 11.45 1.50 26.74
C ARG A 63 12.00 2.47 27.77
N GLU A 64 12.69 3.53 27.33
CA GLU A 64 13.20 4.58 28.25
C GLU A 64 12.07 5.29 28.98
N LEU A 65 10.94 5.57 28.29
CA LEU A 65 9.75 6.13 28.91
C LEU A 65 9.09 5.17 29.90
N ASP A 66 9.07 3.88 29.60
CA ASP A 66 8.53 2.85 30.50
C ASP A 66 9.44 2.65 31.73
N ASP A 67 10.76 2.70 31.55
CA ASP A 67 11.75 2.65 32.63
C ASP A 67 11.65 3.87 33.55
N ILE A 68 11.45 5.08 33.00
CA ILE A 68 11.21 6.32 33.78
C ILE A 68 9.90 6.20 34.52
N ARG A 69 8.85 5.64 33.91
CA ARG A 69 7.56 5.41 34.57
C ARG A 69 7.68 4.44 35.76
N VAL A 70 8.37 3.32 35.55
CA VAL A 70 8.61 2.32 36.62
C VAL A 70 9.47 2.94 37.76
N ALA A 71 10.48 3.73 37.41
CA ALA A 71 11.32 4.44 38.40
C ALA A 71 10.53 5.49 39.18
N GLN A 72 9.56 6.17 38.56
CA GLN A 72 8.66 7.13 39.24
C GLN A 72 7.63 6.42 40.12
N PHE A 73 7.13 5.25 39.71
CA PHE A 73 6.17 4.45 40.48
C PHE A 73 6.80 3.85 41.76
N ASN A 74 8.11 3.55 41.71
CA ASN A 74 8.86 2.95 42.82
C ASN A 74 9.45 3.98 43.83
N ARG A 75 9.20 5.28 43.67
CA ARG A 75 9.55 6.29 44.66
C ARG A 75 8.46 6.36 45.74
N PRO A 76 8.71 5.91 46.96
CA PRO A 76 7.74 6.07 48.04
C PRO A 76 7.72 7.54 48.49
N GLY A 77 6.64 8.25 48.19
CA GLY A 77 6.37 9.50 48.90
C GLY A 77 6.02 10.74 48.08
N ASP A 78 5.64 10.65 46.78
CA ASP A 78 5.30 11.88 46.06
C ASP A 78 3.91 11.82 45.39
N ALA A 79 2.98 12.62 45.91
CA ALA A 79 1.67 12.86 45.31
C ALA A 79 1.76 13.54 43.90
N GLY A 80 2.97 13.94 43.46
CA GLY A 80 3.24 14.52 42.16
C GLY A 80 3.36 13.48 41.02
N SER A 81 3.64 12.20 41.35
CA SER A 81 3.84 11.16 40.34
C SER A 81 2.52 10.67 39.68
N ALA A 82 1.41 10.71 40.42
CA ALA A 82 0.09 10.37 39.90
C ALA A 82 -0.40 11.39 38.86
N GLY A 83 -0.10 12.68 39.05
CA GLY A 83 -0.44 13.73 38.08
C GLY A 83 0.38 13.67 36.80
N ALA A 84 1.67 13.31 36.86
CA ALA A 84 2.53 13.16 35.70
C ALA A 84 2.15 11.91 34.85
N ALA A 85 1.82 10.80 35.52
CA ALA A 85 1.33 9.59 34.86
C ALA A 85 -0.02 9.84 34.16
N SER A 86 -0.94 10.56 34.82
CA SER A 86 -2.24 10.95 34.26
C SER A 86 -2.08 11.87 33.04
N SER A 87 -1.21 12.86 33.08
CA SER A 87 -0.96 13.78 31.97
C SER A 87 -0.32 13.07 30.75
N PHE A 88 0.52 12.06 30.99
CA PHE A 88 1.11 11.25 29.94
C PHE A 88 0.08 10.35 29.26
N GLU A 89 -0.77 9.68 30.02
CA GLU A 89 -1.87 8.85 29.49
C GLU A 89 -2.85 9.71 28.68
N GLU A 90 -3.15 10.91 29.13
CA GLU A 90 -4.00 11.85 28.41
C GLU A 90 -3.35 12.31 27.10
N ALA A 91 -2.07 12.66 27.09
CA ALA A 91 -1.33 13.02 25.87
C ALA A 91 -1.28 11.86 24.86
N ARG A 92 -1.06 10.63 25.33
CA ARG A 92 -1.10 9.42 24.49
C ARG A 92 -2.48 9.21 23.89
N TYR A 93 -3.51 9.34 24.67
CA TYR A 93 -4.89 9.23 24.22
C TYR A 93 -5.22 10.25 23.12
N HIS A 94 -4.85 11.52 23.31
CA HIS A 94 -5.06 12.56 22.31
C HIS A 94 -4.33 12.26 21.01
N THR A 95 -3.10 11.77 21.05
CA THR A 95 -2.32 11.40 19.89
C THR A 95 -2.97 10.22 19.12
N GLU A 96 -3.45 9.23 19.86
CA GLU A 96 -4.16 8.08 19.30
C GLU A 96 -5.47 8.53 18.61
N MET A 97 -6.27 9.38 19.27
CA MET A 97 -7.52 9.90 18.71
C MET A 97 -7.29 10.79 17.47
N GLU A 98 -6.23 11.57 17.47
CA GLU A 98 -5.83 12.36 16.32
C GLU A 98 -5.47 11.45 15.11
N ALA A 99 -4.76 10.36 15.35
CA ALA A 99 -4.45 9.37 14.31
C ALA A 99 -5.74 8.76 13.73
N TYR A 100 -6.69 8.36 14.57
CA TYR A 100 -7.96 7.79 14.13
C TYR A 100 -8.83 8.79 13.38
N SER A 101 -8.82 10.05 13.78
CA SER A 101 -9.53 11.13 13.08
C SER A 101 -9.04 11.35 11.64
N LYS A 102 -7.78 11.01 11.37
CA LYS A 102 -7.17 11.06 10.03
C LYS A 102 -7.42 9.78 9.23
N ILE A 103 -7.34 8.63 9.89
CA ILE A 103 -7.48 7.31 9.24
C ILE A 103 -8.92 7.03 8.82
N TRP A 104 -9.90 7.27 9.71
CA TRP A 104 -11.29 6.92 9.49
C TRP A 104 -11.90 7.53 8.21
N PRO A 105 -11.75 8.84 7.92
CA PRO A 105 -12.30 9.42 6.70
C PRO A 105 -11.73 8.79 5.43
N GLN A 106 -10.46 8.38 5.43
CA GLN A 106 -9.83 7.75 4.28
C GLN A 106 -10.28 6.31 4.08
N VAL A 107 -10.47 5.57 5.16
CA VAL A 107 -11.06 4.22 5.11
C VAL A 107 -12.50 4.28 4.58
N TRP A 108 -13.28 5.22 5.07
CA TRP A 108 -14.64 5.46 4.61
C TRP A 108 -14.68 5.85 3.13
N GLN A 109 -13.81 6.76 2.71
CA GLN A 109 -13.70 7.17 1.31
C GLN A 109 -13.32 6.00 0.39
N LEU A 110 -12.39 5.15 0.81
CA LEU A 110 -12.04 3.93 0.08
C LEU A 110 -13.28 3.04 -0.09
N TYR A 111 -14.01 2.78 0.98
CA TYR A 111 -15.20 1.94 0.95
C TYR A 111 -16.26 2.50 -0.02
N GLU A 112 -16.54 3.80 0.03
CA GLU A 112 -17.51 4.45 -0.86
C GLU A 112 -17.08 4.44 -2.32
N ARG A 113 -15.82 4.80 -2.61
CA ARG A 113 -15.28 4.86 -3.98
C ARG A 113 -15.25 3.46 -4.62
N LEU A 114 -14.82 2.46 -3.87
CA LEU A 114 -14.84 1.09 -4.37
C LEU A 114 -16.27 0.61 -4.59
N GLY A 115 -17.18 0.85 -3.66
CA GLY A 115 -18.59 0.49 -3.81
C GLY A 115 -19.21 1.11 -5.06
N THR A 116 -18.90 2.36 -5.36
CA THR A 116 -19.36 3.03 -6.60
C THR A 116 -18.77 2.38 -7.85
N PHE A 117 -17.47 2.04 -7.84
CA PHE A 117 -16.84 1.32 -8.93
C PHE A 117 -17.47 -0.06 -9.16
N LEU A 118 -17.67 -0.84 -8.10
CA LEU A 118 -18.25 -2.19 -8.20
C LEU A 118 -19.69 -2.14 -8.74
N ARG A 119 -20.49 -1.18 -8.30
CA ARG A 119 -21.87 -0.99 -8.82
C ARG A 119 -21.87 -0.62 -10.32
N ALA A 120 -20.97 0.25 -10.76
CA ALA A 120 -20.85 0.59 -12.18
C ALA A 120 -20.43 -0.61 -13.03
N VAL A 121 -19.50 -1.43 -12.52
CA VAL A 121 -19.08 -2.68 -13.17
C VAL A 121 -20.24 -3.67 -13.30
N GLU A 122 -21.03 -3.84 -12.23
CA GLU A 122 -22.19 -4.73 -12.21
C GLU A 122 -23.28 -4.24 -13.15
N ALA A 123 -23.52 -2.93 -13.22
CA ALA A 123 -24.50 -2.31 -14.12
C ALA A 123 -24.04 -2.28 -15.59
N GLY A 124 -22.79 -2.63 -15.89
CA GLY A 124 -22.23 -2.53 -17.25
C GLY A 124 -22.00 -1.09 -17.71
N GLU A 125 -21.88 -0.15 -16.78
CA GLU A 125 -21.61 1.27 -17.04
C GLU A 125 -20.12 1.53 -17.30
N PRO A 126 -19.77 2.64 -17.97
CA PRO A 126 -18.37 3.04 -18.13
C PRO A 126 -17.70 3.26 -16.76
N ALA A 127 -16.68 2.44 -16.45
CA ALA A 127 -16.07 2.39 -15.13
C ALA A 127 -14.58 2.78 -15.10
N GLY A 128 -14.03 3.31 -16.19
CA GLY A 128 -12.60 3.62 -16.29
C GLY A 128 -12.12 4.66 -15.30
N GLU A 129 -12.87 5.74 -15.12
CA GLU A 129 -12.54 6.80 -14.15
C GLU A 129 -12.74 6.32 -12.71
N LEU A 130 -13.85 5.65 -12.43
CA LEU A 130 -14.15 5.08 -11.11
C LEU A 130 -13.11 4.03 -10.68
N ARG A 131 -12.56 3.28 -11.64
CA ARG A 131 -11.44 2.35 -11.41
C ARG A 131 -10.21 3.08 -10.87
N LEU A 132 -9.85 4.22 -11.48
CA LEU A 132 -8.71 5.03 -11.03
C LEU A 132 -8.96 5.69 -9.68
N GLU A 133 -10.16 6.22 -9.47
CA GLU A 133 -10.55 6.85 -8.21
C GLU A 133 -10.50 5.86 -7.04
N SER A 134 -11.04 4.65 -7.21
CA SER A 134 -11.04 3.62 -6.18
C SER A 134 -9.62 3.11 -5.90
N ARG A 135 -8.78 2.95 -6.94
CA ARG A 135 -7.36 2.63 -6.77
C ARG A 135 -6.62 3.70 -5.97
N ASN A 136 -6.81 4.97 -6.33
CA ASN A 136 -6.16 6.08 -5.64
C ASN A 136 -6.62 6.19 -4.18
N ALA A 137 -7.90 5.95 -3.90
CA ALA A 137 -8.42 5.90 -2.54
C ALA A 137 -7.77 4.79 -1.71
N ALA A 138 -7.52 3.61 -2.28
CA ALA A 138 -6.82 2.52 -1.59
C ALA A 138 -5.36 2.86 -1.28
N LEU A 139 -4.66 3.48 -2.23
CA LEU A 139 -3.27 3.91 -2.04
C LEU A 139 -3.17 5.01 -0.97
N GLU A 140 -4.08 5.97 -0.97
CA GLU A 140 -4.12 7.05 0.02
C GLU A 140 -4.43 6.52 1.42
N ALA A 141 -5.42 5.63 1.55
CA ALA A 141 -5.75 5.00 2.83
C ALA A 141 -4.55 4.23 3.39
N ARG A 142 -3.83 3.47 2.57
CA ARG A 142 -2.62 2.75 2.97
C ARG A 142 -1.48 3.70 3.35
N HIS A 143 -1.28 4.76 2.59
CA HIS A 143 -0.27 5.77 2.88
C HIS A 143 -0.54 6.44 4.23
N LEU A 144 -1.77 6.84 4.47
CA LEU A 144 -2.17 7.50 5.70
C LEU A 144 -2.08 6.55 6.91
N LEU A 145 -2.48 5.29 6.76
CA LEU A 145 -2.29 4.27 7.79
C LEU A 145 -0.81 4.14 8.15
N ASN A 146 0.06 3.99 7.16
CA ASN A 146 1.49 3.81 7.39
C ASN A 146 2.12 5.01 8.13
N ARG A 147 1.68 6.22 7.83
CA ARG A 147 2.16 7.44 8.52
C ARG A 147 1.69 7.52 9.97
N ASN A 148 0.51 7.03 10.27
CA ASN A 148 -0.10 7.12 11.59
C ASN A 148 0.02 5.82 12.41
N ARG A 149 0.54 4.75 11.82
CA ARG A 149 0.67 3.42 12.45
C ARG A 149 1.34 3.44 13.83
N PRO A 150 2.41 4.22 14.08
CA PRO A 150 3.04 4.28 15.40
C PRO A 150 2.12 4.79 16.52
N PHE A 151 1.05 5.48 16.15
CA PHE A 151 0.11 6.12 17.09
C PHE A 151 -1.20 5.34 17.23
N CYS A 152 -1.36 4.25 16.51
CA CYS A 152 -2.54 3.41 16.54
C CYS A 152 -2.37 2.27 17.54
N SER A 153 -3.49 1.83 18.14
CA SER A 153 -3.50 0.55 18.84
C SER A 153 -3.28 -0.60 17.83
N GLU A 154 -2.69 -1.69 18.29
CA GLU A 154 -2.42 -2.86 17.44
C GLU A 154 -3.70 -3.40 16.78
N SER A 155 -4.80 -3.46 17.54
CA SER A 155 -6.08 -3.93 17.01
C SER A 155 -6.63 -3.04 15.89
N VAL A 156 -6.51 -1.71 16.01
CA VAL A 156 -6.94 -0.79 14.95
C VAL A 156 -6.03 -0.88 13.73
N ASP A 157 -4.72 -0.94 13.92
CA ASP A 157 -3.76 -1.14 12.80
C ASP A 157 -4.08 -2.43 12.03
N GLU A 158 -4.30 -3.54 12.72
CA GLU A 158 -4.64 -4.82 12.10
C GLU A 158 -5.97 -4.76 11.33
N LEU A 159 -7.03 -4.20 11.94
CA LEU A 159 -8.34 -4.08 11.30
C LEU A 159 -8.30 -3.22 10.04
N VAL A 160 -7.63 -2.06 10.10
CA VAL A 160 -7.49 -1.17 8.93
C VAL A 160 -6.65 -1.83 7.83
N THR A 161 -5.58 -2.50 8.19
CA THR A 161 -4.74 -3.24 7.23
C THR A 161 -5.55 -4.31 6.51
N ARG A 162 -6.30 -5.15 7.23
CA ARG A 162 -7.14 -6.20 6.66
C ARG A 162 -8.25 -5.62 5.79
N LEU A 163 -8.85 -4.50 6.21
CA LEU A 163 -9.90 -3.83 5.45
C LEU A 163 -9.36 -3.31 4.11
N ILE A 164 -8.24 -2.62 4.11
CA ILE A 164 -7.60 -2.15 2.87
C ILE A 164 -7.24 -3.32 1.96
N ASP A 165 -6.73 -4.43 2.51
CA ASP A 165 -6.39 -5.62 1.73
C ASP A 165 -7.63 -6.28 1.11
N ALA A 166 -8.74 -6.38 1.83
CA ALA A 166 -10.00 -6.89 1.31
C ALA A 166 -10.53 -6.03 0.16
N GLU A 167 -10.49 -4.71 0.31
CA GLU A 167 -10.92 -3.76 -0.71
C GLU A 167 -10.02 -3.80 -1.96
N ILE A 168 -8.70 -3.95 -1.81
CA ILE A 168 -7.77 -4.13 -2.93
C ILE A 168 -8.08 -5.43 -3.68
N LYS A 169 -8.34 -6.53 -2.97
CA LYS A 169 -8.72 -7.80 -3.59
C LYS A 169 -10.04 -7.69 -4.37
N ALA A 170 -11.04 -6.99 -3.83
CA ALA A 170 -12.29 -6.72 -4.52
C ALA A 170 -12.07 -5.88 -5.78
N HIS A 171 -11.26 -4.83 -5.70
CA HIS A 171 -10.88 -4.01 -6.85
C HIS A 171 -10.20 -4.83 -7.96
N LEU A 172 -9.24 -5.68 -7.61
CA LEU A 172 -8.55 -6.54 -8.56
C LEU A 172 -9.49 -7.55 -9.21
N ALA A 173 -10.41 -8.15 -8.46
CA ALA A 173 -11.41 -9.05 -8.99
C ALA A 173 -12.34 -8.35 -10.01
N ALA A 174 -12.76 -7.11 -9.72
CA ALA A 174 -13.54 -6.29 -10.64
C ALA A 174 -12.76 -5.94 -11.91
N CYS A 175 -11.47 -5.64 -11.80
CA CYS A 175 -10.61 -5.40 -12.94
C CYS A 175 -10.49 -6.66 -13.83
N GLN A 176 -10.30 -7.82 -13.23
CA GLN A 176 -10.27 -9.10 -13.94
C GLN A 176 -11.60 -9.39 -14.65
N TYR A 177 -12.73 -9.10 -14.01
CA TYR A 177 -14.05 -9.21 -14.63
C TYR A 177 -14.18 -8.32 -15.87
N LEU A 178 -13.75 -7.05 -15.79
CA LEU A 178 -13.74 -6.14 -16.94
C LEU A 178 -12.83 -6.61 -18.06
N ASP A 179 -11.69 -7.20 -17.75
CA ASP A 179 -10.77 -7.76 -18.75
C ASP A 179 -11.38 -8.98 -19.45
N LEU A 180 -12.10 -9.83 -18.73
CA LEU A 180 -12.86 -10.94 -19.33
C LEU A 180 -13.97 -10.47 -20.28
N LEU A 181 -14.61 -9.33 -19.99
CA LEU A 181 -15.63 -8.76 -20.88
C LEU A 181 -15.06 -8.21 -22.18
N LYS A 182 -13.80 -7.75 -22.18
CA LYS A 182 -13.10 -7.22 -23.36
C LYS A 182 -12.57 -8.33 -24.27
N ASP A 183 -12.28 -9.49 -23.73
CA ASP A 183 -11.70 -10.61 -24.46
C ASP A 183 -12.80 -11.39 -25.19
N VAL A 184 -13.07 -10.98 -26.43
CA VAL A 184 -14.09 -11.60 -27.31
C VAL A 184 -13.66 -13.00 -27.79
N THR A 185 -12.36 -13.33 -27.71
CA THR A 185 -11.79 -14.56 -28.24
C THR A 185 -11.72 -15.69 -27.21
N SER A 186 -11.66 -15.36 -25.94
CA SER A 186 -11.76 -16.35 -24.88
C SER A 186 -13.24 -16.62 -24.60
N ALA A 187 -13.66 -17.85 -24.77
CA ALA A 187 -14.93 -18.33 -24.24
C ALA A 187 -14.87 -18.36 -22.70
N SER A 188 -14.66 -17.18 -22.09
CA SER A 188 -14.78 -17.06 -20.65
C SER A 188 -16.19 -17.48 -20.30
N SER A 189 -16.30 -18.58 -19.56
CA SER A 189 -17.59 -19.14 -19.24
C SER A 189 -18.37 -18.14 -18.42
N ASN A 190 -19.69 -18.10 -18.54
CA ASN A 190 -20.55 -17.35 -17.63
C ASN A 190 -20.28 -17.70 -16.17
N HIS A 191 -19.70 -18.86 -15.92
CA HIS A 191 -19.24 -19.32 -14.61
C HIS A 191 -18.10 -18.45 -14.07
N ASP A 192 -17.04 -18.18 -14.87
CA ASP A 192 -15.89 -17.38 -14.43
C ASP A 192 -16.30 -15.94 -14.09
N ARG A 193 -17.22 -15.38 -14.87
CA ARG A 193 -17.79 -14.05 -14.59
C ARG A 193 -18.55 -14.02 -13.28
N ARG A 194 -19.38 -15.03 -13.00
CA ARG A 194 -20.11 -15.13 -11.73
C ARG A 194 -19.16 -15.27 -10.54
N VAL A 195 -18.14 -16.11 -10.66
CA VAL A 195 -17.14 -16.30 -9.61
C VAL A 195 -16.47 -14.98 -9.25
N LEU A 196 -16.11 -14.15 -10.24
CA LEU A 196 -15.50 -12.83 -9.97
C LEU A 196 -16.48 -11.84 -9.37
N GLN A 197 -17.73 -11.81 -9.82
CA GLN A 197 -18.79 -10.97 -9.23
C GLN A 197 -19.07 -11.37 -7.79
N ASP A 198 -19.24 -12.66 -7.51
CA ASP A 198 -19.45 -13.18 -6.16
C ASP A 198 -18.26 -12.86 -5.25
N LYS A 199 -17.04 -12.93 -5.77
CA LYS A 199 -15.82 -12.55 -5.05
C LYS A 199 -15.80 -11.06 -4.71
N CYS A 200 -16.13 -10.17 -5.65
CA CYS A 200 -16.26 -8.75 -5.39
C CYS A 200 -17.27 -8.45 -4.28
N HIS A 201 -18.46 -9.04 -4.39
CA HIS A 201 -19.53 -8.86 -3.43
C HIS A 201 -19.15 -9.40 -2.04
N SER A 202 -18.61 -10.60 -1.96
CA SER A 202 -18.18 -11.23 -0.72
C SER A 202 -17.08 -10.42 -0.01
N LEU A 203 -16.14 -9.85 -0.74
CA LEU A 203 -15.05 -9.05 -0.18
C LEU A 203 -15.51 -7.67 0.27
N HIS A 204 -16.31 -6.97 -0.54
CA HIS A 204 -16.74 -5.60 -0.25
C HIS A 204 -17.92 -5.55 0.72
N GLU A 205 -19.03 -6.22 0.40
CA GLU A 205 -20.24 -6.21 1.21
C GLU A 205 -20.20 -7.19 2.39
N GLY A 206 -19.36 -8.22 2.33
CA GLY A 206 -19.16 -9.17 3.41
C GLY A 206 -17.99 -8.78 4.30
N GLU A 207 -16.77 -9.13 3.88
CA GLU A 207 -15.56 -9.01 4.71
C GLU A 207 -15.22 -7.57 5.07
N ALA A 208 -15.16 -6.65 4.10
CA ALA A 208 -14.80 -5.26 4.35
C ALA A 208 -15.82 -4.55 5.23
N ARG A 209 -17.11 -4.79 5.01
CA ARG A 209 -18.19 -4.24 5.84
C ARG A 209 -18.10 -4.71 7.29
N GLU A 210 -17.85 -5.99 7.50
CA GLU A 210 -17.67 -6.55 8.85
C GLU A 210 -16.43 -5.95 9.54
N LEU A 211 -15.32 -5.83 8.82
CA LEU A 211 -14.11 -5.17 9.33
C LEU A 211 -14.34 -3.70 9.68
N MET A 212 -15.16 -2.98 8.91
CA MET A 212 -15.56 -1.60 9.24
C MET A 212 -16.36 -1.54 10.53
N ASN A 213 -17.30 -2.46 10.74
CA ASN A 213 -18.08 -2.52 11.97
C ASN A 213 -17.19 -2.82 13.19
N GLN A 214 -16.25 -3.75 13.05
CA GLN A 214 -15.27 -4.06 14.09
C GLN A 214 -14.35 -2.88 14.37
N LEU A 215 -13.92 -2.15 13.34
CA LEU A 215 -13.10 -0.95 13.46
C LEU A 215 -13.83 0.16 14.26
N VAL A 216 -15.10 0.43 13.91
CA VAL A 216 -15.93 1.39 14.66
C VAL A 216 -16.05 0.98 16.12
N SER A 217 -16.31 -0.30 16.38
CA SER A 217 -16.41 -0.83 17.75
C SER A 217 -15.10 -0.70 18.50
N SER A 218 -13.96 -0.99 17.86
CA SER A 218 -12.63 -0.87 18.46
C SER A 218 -12.29 0.57 18.81
N ILE A 219 -12.54 1.53 17.91
CA ILE A 219 -12.30 2.95 18.17
C ILE A 219 -13.20 3.45 19.31
N ARG A 220 -14.49 3.11 19.29
CA ARG A 220 -15.43 3.50 20.36
C ARG A 220 -15.01 2.94 21.72
N HIS A 221 -14.59 1.69 21.75
CA HIS A 221 -14.14 1.09 23.01
C HIS A 221 -12.96 1.84 23.61
N ARG A 222 -11.99 2.23 22.78
CA ARG A 222 -10.86 3.08 23.21
C ARG A 222 -11.31 4.45 23.71
N THR A 223 -12.36 5.03 23.12
CA THR A 223 -12.90 6.34 23.53
C THR A 223 -13.61 6.28 24.88
N ILE A 224 -14.34 5.19 25.16
CA ILE A 224 -15.15 5.06 26.39
C ILE A 224 -14.28 4.68 27.62
N GLN A 225 -13.22 3.90 27.44
CA GLN A 225 -12.35 3.48 28.55
C GLN A 225 -11.58 4.64 29.19
N ASN A 226 -11.51 5.79 28.55
CA ASN A 226 -10.76 6.96 29.02
C ASN A 226 -11.69 8.15 29.38
N SER A 227 -13.00 7.94 29.41
CA SER A 227 -14.02 8.89 29.91
C SER A 227 -14.45 8.51 31.33
#